data_8ba64caed1ff0f36fbadca2f86ab0065
#
_entry.id   8ba64caed1ff0f36fbadca2f86ab0065
#
_cell.length_a   1.000
_cell.length_b   1.000
_cell.length_c   1.000
_cell.angle_alpha   90.00
_cell.angle_beta   90.00
_cell.angle_gamma   90.00
#
_symmetry.space_group_name_H-M   'P 1'
#
loop_
_entity.id
_entity.type
_entity.pdbx_description
1 polymer ?
#
loop_
_entity_poly.entity_id
_entity_poly.type
_entity_poly.pdbx_seq_one_letter_code
_entity_poly.pdbx_strand_id
1 'polypeptide(L)'
;MRFLLAALLSLASAQTPQSGPADLAAVIDAIVTRPAAGAPRPDPAALLARLRAIDPATLSFDEQIDRRFAETILIGRTVARSNGQLLGEAAYTRVLREQYLLPYDAAGLWKYAHDQFDATVRELEAMAKRIDPAKTWRQIADEVKEEHPEPLRMIEAHQEVVDKARAHLIANDLMSLPWKETCTVVRRVPTAGNNPYYGNFSGATSRPPLADGTLRGEWHINPYDPAWDEQRRRDYLVEHDWGVIYVTAPHETYGGHHVQILYQMHNPRVLRQRQSTPMFSEGWGLYNEQLFTETGFMPSEKIKLRQLQLRLWRNARVIYDVGMQTGRLTREQAIVLMTDKVGFLRWAAESEVDSALARPGYFIGYYMGMSEILKMREEYRARRGAAFTLKEFHDKLLKIGSMPPALVREVLLRGI
;
A
#
# COMPACT_ATOMS: atom_id res chain seq x y z
N MET A 1 70.22 49.25 -1.12
CA MET A 1 69.53 48.50 -2.20
C MET A 1 68.80 47.34 -1.57
N ARG A 2 67.48 47.45 -1.38
CA ARG A 2 66.60 46.40 -0.84
C ARG A 2 65.66 46.02 -1.98
N PHE A 3 65.71 44.81 -2.38
CA PHE A 3 64.74 44.23 -3.35
C PHE A 3 63.54 43.69 -2.57
N LEU A 4 62.36 44.27 -2.81
CA LEU A 4 61.08 43.70 -2.39
C LEU A 4 60.59 42.72 -3.48
N LEU A 5 60.48 41.43 -3.13
CA LEU A 5 59.78 40.44 -3.91
C LEU A 5 58.30 40.48 -3.45
N ALA A 6 57.41 40.91 -4.35
CA ALA A 6 55.99 40.77 -4.16
C ALA A 6 55.58 39.35 -4.60
N ALA A 7 55.14 38.51 -3.64
CA ALA A 7 54.50 37.20 -3.90
C ALA A 7 53.04 37.42 -4.22
N LEU A 8 52.65 37.21 -5.46
CA LEU A 8 51.25 37.10 -5.89
C LEU A 8 50.72 35.74 -5.42
N LEU A 9 49.93 35.72 -4.36
CA LEU A 9 49.11 34.62 -3.96
C LEU A 9 47.91 34.52 -4.92
N SER A 10 47.97 33.62 -5.86
CA SER A 10 46.82 33.18 -6.66
C SER A 10 45.87 32.40 -5.77
N LEU A 11 44.79 33.01 -5.36
CA LEU A 11 43.65 32.33 -4.77
C LEU A 11 42.93 31.52 -5.87
N ALA A 12 43.34 30.27 -6.05
CA ALA A 12 42.55 29.30 -6.77
C ALA A 12 41.31 29.04 -5.92
N SER A 13 40.18 29.63 -6.30
CA SER A 13 38.86 29.22 -5.80
C SER A 13 38.68 27.76 -6.17
N ALA A 14 38.81 26.87 -5.20
CA ALA A 14 38.38 25.49 -5.34
C ALA A 14 36.88 25.54 -5.58
N GLN A 15 36.45 25.46 -6.83
CA GLN A 15 35.10 25.16 -7.19
C GLN A 15 34.80 23.78 -6.58
N THR A 16 33.95 23.76 -5.55
CA THR A 16 33.33 22.52 -5.06
C THR A 16 32.74 21.85 -6.29
N PRO A 17 33.02 20.57 -6.56
CA PRO A 17 32.44 19.90 -7.70
C PRO A 17 30.91 20.00 -7.57
N GLN A 18 30.26 20.54 -8.58
CA GLN A 18 28.80 20.60 -8.63
C GLN A 18 28.30 19.17 -8.56
N SER A 19 27.63 18.82 -7.45
CA SER A 19 26.99 17.54 -7.27
C SER A 19 25.83 17.44 -8.26
N GLY A 20 25.76 16.36 -9.04
CA GLY A 20 24.84 16.19 -10.14
C GLY A 20 24.34 14.75 -10.27
N PRO A 21 24.02 14.29 -11.50
CA PRO A 21 23.45 12.97 -11.75
C PRO A 21 24.28 11.80 -11.18
N ALA A 22 25.63 11.91 -11.20
CA ALA A 22 26.50 10.87 -10.64
C ALA A 22 26.38 10.74 -9.11
N ASP A 23 26.24 11.86 -8.40
CA ASP A 23 26.01 11.83 -6.95
C ASP A 23 24.63 11.27 -6.60
N LEU A 24 23.60 11.60 -7.40
CA LEU A 24 22.28 11.01 -7.26
C LEU A 24 22.33 9.50 -7.46
N ALA A 25 22.99 9.02 -8.49
CA ALA A 25 23.16 7.59 -8.76
C ALA A 25 23.86 6.87 -7.60
N ALA A 26 24.91 7.47 -7.01
CA ALA A 26 25.61 6.90 -5.86
C ALA A 26 24.73 6.83 -4.60
N VAL A 27 23.89 7.85 -4.34
CA VAL A 27 22.93 7.82 -3.22
C VAL A 27 21.85 6.76 -3.48
N ILE A 28 21.32 6.68 -4.70
CA ILE A 28 20.32 5.66 -5.07
C ILE A 28 20.90 4.26 -4.88
N ASP A 29 22.14 4.01 -5.33
CA ASP A 29 22.80 2.71 -5.14
C ASP A 29 22.89 2.35 -3.66
N ALA A 30 23.30 3.28 -2.81
CA ALA A 30 23.35 3.07 -1.35
C ALA A 30 21.97 2.80 -0.72
N ILE A 31 20.89 3.30 -1.33
CA ILE A 31 19.51 3.04 -0.87
C ILE A 31 19.05 1.63 -1.25
N VAL A 32 19.35 1.17 -2.47
CA VAL A 32 18.79 -0.05 -3.05
C VAL A 32 19.66 -1.28 -2.84
N THR A 33 20.96 -1.10 -2.65
CA THR A 33 21.92 -2.20 -2.44
C THR A 33 21.77 -2.75 -1.03
N ARG A 34 21.58 -4.07 -0.92
CA ARG A 34 21.58 -4.75 0.36
C ARG A 34 23.05 -4.95 0.78
N PRO A 35 23.45 -4.46 1.97
CA PRO A 35 24.80 -4.70 2.49
C PRO A 35 25.12 -6.20 2.58
N ALA A 36 26.37 -6.57 2.45
CA ALA A 36 26.83 -7.92 2.71
C ALA A 36 26.44 -8.35 4.15
N ALA A 37 26.31 -9.65 4.38
CA ALA A 37 25.97 -10.17 5.69
C ALA A 37 26.99 -9.67 6.74
N GLY A 38 26.49 -9.02 7.80
CA GLY A 38 27.30 -8.42 8.88
C GLY A 38 27.86 -7.01 8.60
N ALA A 39 27.74 -6.49 7.39
CA ALA A 39 28.14 -5.11 7.10
C ALA A 39 27.10 -4.10 7.60
N PRO A 40 27.51 -2.95 8.16
CA PRO A 40 26.59 -1.93 8.63
C PRO A 40 25.83 -1.32 7.44
N ARG A 41 24.56 -1.00 7.66
CA ARG A 41 23.79 -0.21 6.68
C ARG A 41 24.32 1.22 6.64
N PRO A 42 24.35 1.86 5.45
CA PRO A 42 24.66 3.28 5.35
C PRO A 42 23.73 4.11 6.27
N ASP A 43 24.31 5.12 6.92
CA ASP A 43 23.53 6.03 7.77
C ASP A 43 22.52 6.82 6.93
N PRO A 44 21.19 6.70 7.20
CA PRO A 44 20.18 7.42 6.43
C PRO A 44 20.30 8.94 6.55
N ALA A 45 20.76 9.47 7.69
CA ALA A 45 20.90 10.91 7.90
C ALA A 45 22.06 11.49 7.04
N ALA A 46 23.18 10.77 6.98
CA ALA A 46 24.30 11.14 6.12
C ALA A 46 23.94 11.08 4.63
N LEU A 47 23.19 10.03 4.21
CA LEU A 47 22.72 9.93 2.82
C LEU A 47 21.72 11.05 2.50
N LEU A 48 20.84 11.40 3.43
CA LEU A 48 19.88 12.51 3.26
C LEU A 48 20.59 13.84 3.10
N ALA A 49 21.63 14.11 3.90
CA ALA A 49 22.43 15.31 3.77
C ALA A 49 23.11 15.40 2.40
N ARG A 50 23.72 14.31 1.91
CA ARG A 50 24.30 14.23 0.57
C ARG A 50 23.26 14.47 -0.53
N LEU A 51 22.09 13.83 -0.42
CA LEU A 51 21.00 13.97 -1.39
C LEU A 51 20.51 15.42 -1.48
N ARG A 52 20.40 16.10 -0.34
CA ARG A 52 19.96 17.51 -0.27
C ARG A 52 21.00 18.49 -0.84
N ALA A 53 22.26 18.14 -0.82
CA ALA A 53 23.34 18.94 -1.42
C ALA A 53 23.35 18.91 -2.95
N ILE A 54 22.63 17.98 -3.59
CA ILE A 54 22.52 17.89 -5.04
C ILE A 54 21.66 19.02 -5.57
N ASP A 55 22.20 19.85 -6.46
CA ASP A 55 21.44 20.91 -7.13
C ASP A 55 20.40 20.31 -8.09
N PRO A 56 19.09 20.51 -7.85
CA PRO A 56 18.05 20.00 -8.73
C PRO A 56 18.14 20.51 -10.18
N ALA A 57 18.72 21.69 -10.40
CA ALA A 57 18.84 22.28 -11.73
C ALA A 57 19.79 21.47 -12.65
N THR A 58 20.68 20.66 -12.08
CA THR A 58 21.58 19.78 -12.83
C THR A 58 20.93 18.47 -13.28
N LEU A 59 19.70 18.19 -12.81
CA LEU A 59 18.99 16.94 -12.99
C LEU A 59 17.89 17.07 -14.04
N SER A 60 17.71 16.02 -14.84
CA SER A 60 16.51 15.86 -15.66
C SER A 60 15.25 15.76 -14.79
N PHE A 61 14.08 15.95 -15.41
CA PHE A 61 12.80 15.84 -14.67
C PHE A 61 12.65 14.50 -13.92
N ASP A 62 12.92 13.37 -14.58
CA ASP A 62 12.82 12.07 -13.95
C ASP A 62 13.84 11.88 -12.82
N GLU A 63 15.02 12.44 -12.93
CA GLU A 63 16.02 12.43 -11.86
C GLU A 63 15.59 13.32 -10.68
N GLN A 64 14.93 14.45 -10.93
CA GLN A 64 14.34 15.27 -9.87
C GLN A 64 13.23 14.52 -9.12
N ILE A 65 12.38 13.78 -9.82
CA ILE A 65 11.36 12.90 -9.21
C ILE A 65 12.04 11.82 -8.37
N ASP A 66 13.06 11.14 -8.90
CA ASP A 66 13.78 10.08 -8.16
C ASP A 66 14.54 10.64 -6.96
N ARG A 67 15.11 11.83 -7.06
CA ARG A 67 15.73 12.52 -5.93
C ARG A 67 14.73 12.76 -4.81
N ARG A 68 13.54 13.27 -5.13
CA ARG A 68 12.45 13.48 -4.16
C ARG A 68 11.95 12.16 -3.57
N PHE A 69 11.83 11.12 -4.39
CA PHE A 69 11.46 9.79 -3.90
C PHE A 69 12.54 9.19 -2.98
N ALA A 70 13.80 9.31 -3.32
CA ALA A 70 14.92 8.93 -2.45
C ALA A 70 14.88 9.69 -1.12
N GLU A 71 14.55 10.98 -1.13
CA GLU A 71 14.39 11.80 0.07
C GLU A 71 13.29 11.26 0.99
N THR A 72 12.11 10.92 0.46
CA THR A 72 11.02 10.34 1.25
C THR A 72 11.40 9.00 1.89
N ILE A 73 12.14 8.16 1.18
CA ILE A 73 12.64 6.88 1.69
C ILE A 73 13.62 7.10 2.86
N LEU A 74 14.56 8.02 2.68
CA LEU A 74 15.57 8.31 3.71
C LEU A 74 14.93 8.95 4.95
N ILE A 75 13.97 9.86 4.78
CA ILE A 75 13.19 10.41 5.89
C ILE A 75 12.49 9.30 6.66
N GLY A 76 11.78 8.39 5.95
CA GLY A 76 11.13 7.24 6.60
C GLY A 76 12.10 6.32 7.36
N ARG A 77 13.35 6.23 6.92
CA ARG A 77 14.40 5.45 7.63
C ARG A 77 14.98 6.20 8.84
N THR A 78 14.89 7.55 8.88
CA THR A 78 15.33 8.36 10.03
C THR A 78 14.27 8.50 11.10
N VAL A 79 12.99 8.33 10.77
CA VAL A 79 11.91 8.27 11.76
C VAL A 79 12.18 7.05 12.65
N ALA A 80 12.57 7.30 13.89
CA ALA A 80 12.85 6.23 14.84
C ALA A 80 11.65 5.30 14.93
N ARG A 81 11.85 4.03 14.62
CA ARG A 81 10.89 2.98 15.00
C ARG A 81 10.88 3.00 16.53
N SER A 82 9.86 3.62 17.08
CA SER A 82 9.74 3.74 18.52
C SER A 82 9.71 2.33 19.12
N ASN A 83 10.61 2.01 20.01
CA ASN A 83 10.57 0.80 20.83
C ASN A 83 9.34 0.87 21.78
N GLY A 84 8.12 0.96 21.21
CA GLY A 84 6.87 1.15 21.93
C GLY A 84 6.56 2.61 22.36
N GLN A 85 7.40 3.58 22.01
CA GLN A 85 7.09 5.00 22.26
C GLN A 85 6.23 5.59 21.14
N LEU A 86 5.23 6.38 21.50
CA LEU A 86 4.38 7.11 20.57
C LEU A 86 5.18 8.23 19.89
N LEU A 87 4.92 8.45 18.61
CA LEU A 87 5.60 9.51 17.85
C LEU A 87 5.26 10.92 18.34
N GLY A 88 4.02 11.13 18.78
CA GLY A 88 3.47 12.45 19.09
C GLY A 88 3.08 13.26 17.85
N GLU A 89 2.38 14.36 18.06
CA GLU A 89 1.76 15.19 17.02
C GLU A 89 2.76 15.70 15.97
N ALA A 90 3.88 16.27 16.43
CA ALA A 90 4.86 16.88 15.53
C ALA A 90 5.59 15.86 14.66
N ALA A 91 6.05 14.74 15.24
CA ALA A 91 6.75 13.71 14.50
C ALA A 91 5.81 12.97 13.54
N TYR A 92 4.56 12.72 13.94
CA TYR A 92 3.57 12.12 13.05
C TYR A 92 3.23 13.04 11.87
N THR A 93 3.09 14.36 12.13
CA THR A 93 2.90 15.36 11.05
C THR A 93 4.07 15.37 10.06
N ARG A 94 5.31 15.21 10.55
CA ARG A 94 6.47 15.05 9.66
C ARG A 94 6.38 13.80 8.79
N VAL A 95 5.94 12.66 9.33
CA VAL A 95 5.71 11.44 8.54
C VAL A 95 4.71 11.72 7.42
N LEU A 96 3.60 12.39 7.71
CA LEU A 96 2.59 12.72 6.71
C LEU A 96 3.15 13.62 5.60
N ARG A 97 3.82 14.72 5.97
CA ARG A 97 4.25 15.76 5.03
C ARG A 97 5.55 15.46 4.31
N GLU A 98 6.52 14.87 5.00
CA GLU A 98 7.87 14.67 4.44
C GLU A 98 8.08 13.27 3.89
N GLN A 99 7.52 12.22 4.51
CA GLN A 99 7.65 10.84 4.02
C GLN A 99 6.58 10.50 2.98
N TYR A 100 5.33 10.89 3.23
CA TYR A 100 4.19 10.53 2.36
C TYR A 100 3.74 11.65 1.43
N LEU A 101 4.25 12.85 1.61
CA LEU A 101 3.90 14.06 0.83
C LEU A 101 2.40 14.35 0.84
N LEU A 102 1.73 14.05 1.95
CA LEU A 102 0.32 14.34 2.15
C LEU A 102 0.14 15.81 2.65
N PRO A 103 -0.93 16.49 2.23
CA PRO A 103 -1.17 17.89 2.60
C PRO A 103 -1.79 18.05 4.01
N TYR A 104 -1.68 17.02 4.85
CA TYR A 104 -2.27 16.99 6.19
C TYR A 104 -1.21 17.18 7.28
N ASP A 105 -1.62 17.76 8.40
CA ASP A 105 -1.03 17.49 9.70
C ASP A 105 -1.83 16.38 10.41
N ALA A 106 -1.37 15.94 11.57
CA ALA A 106 -2.01 14.85 12.28
C ALA A 106 -3.46 15.17 12.69
N ALA A 107 -3.74 16.42 13.12
CA ALA A 107 -5.09 16.84 13.50
C ALA A 107 -6.04 16.91 12.29
N GLY A 108 -5.57 17.43 11.16
CA GLY A 108 -6.33 17.47 9.91
C GLY A 108 -6.63 16.08 9.37
N LEU A 109 -5.65 15.16 9.42
CA LEU A 109 -5.88 13.77 9.01
C LEU A 109 -6.85 13.03 9.95
N TRP A 110 -6.74 13.27 11.26
CA TRP A 110 -7.69 12.74 12.24
C TRP A 110 -9.13 13.15 11.92
N LYS A 111 -9.36 14.44 11.68
CA LYS A 111 -10.70 14.92 11.29
C LYS A 111 -11.17 14.30 9.99
N TYR A 112 -10.33 14.32 8.95
CA TYR A 112 -10.65 13.74 7.65
C TYR A 112 -11.04 12.27 7.76
N ALA A 113 -10.30 11.48 8.55
CA ALA A 113 -10.57 10.06 8.72
C ALA A 113 -11.96 9.80 9.35
N HIS A 114 -12.37 10.60 10.35
CA HIS A 114 -13.70 10.49 10.96
C HIS A 114 -14.80 10.89 9.97
N ASP A 115 -14.63 12.00 9.23
CA ASP A 115 -15.60 12.41 8.21
C ASP A 115 -15.81 11.32 7.15
N GLN A 116 -14.74 10.64 6.73
CA GLN A 116 -14.79 9.55 5.75
C GLN A 116 -15.36 8.25 6.35
N PHE A 117 -15.07 7.97 7.61
CA PHE A 117 -15.64 6.84 8.32
C PHE A 117 -17.17 6.96 8.38
N ASP A 118 -17.67 8.11 8.82
CA ASP A 118 -19.10 8.39 8.89
C ASP A 118 -19.76 8.36 7.49
N ALA A 119 -19.07 8.84 6.46
CA ALA A 119 -19.55 8.74 5.08
C ALA A 119 -19.70 7.27 4.64
N THR A 120 -18.70 6.42 4.95
CA THR A 120 -18.76 5.00 4.62
C THR A 120 -19.85 4.26 5.39
N VAL A 121 -20.11 4.63 6.66
CA VAL A 121 -21.24 4.08 7.44
C VAL A 121 -22.56 4.44 6.77
N ARG A 122 -22.75 5.69 6.33
CA ARG A 122 -23.97 6.09 5.59
C ARG A 122 -24.15 5.30 4.28
N GLU A 123 -23.08 5.02 3.56
CA GLU A 123 -23.13 4.19 2.35
C GLU A 123 -23.56 2.75 2.70
N LEU A 124 -23.02 2.16 3.78
CA LEU A 124 -23.41 0.84 4.27
C LEU A 124 -24.90 0.78 4.65
N GLU A 125 -25.37 1.78 5.38
CA GLU A 125 -26.79 1.88 5.77
C GLU A 125 -27.71 2.00 4.54
N ALA A 126 -27.34 2.84 3.58
CA ALA A 126 -28.10 3.01 2.35
C ALA A 126 -28.10 1.72 1.51
N MET A 127 -26.98 1.00 1.45
CA MET A 127 -26.90 -0.28 0.75
C MET A 127 -27.72 -1.36 1.44
N ALA A 128 -27.66 -1.45 2.79
CA ALA A 128 -28.44 -2.40 3.55
C ALA A 128 -29.94 -2.24 3.31
N LYS A 129 -30.46 -1.00 3.30
CA LYS A 129 -31.85 -0.71 2.98
C LYS A 129 -32.29 -1.15 1.58
N ARG A 130 -31.37 -1.16 0.62
CA ARG A 130 -31.67 -1.67 -0.74
C ARG A 130 -31.69 -3.19 -0.80
N ILE A 131 -30.83 -3.86 0.00
CA ILE A 131 -30.77 -5.32 0.06
C ILE A 131 -31.94 -5.89 0.85
N ASP A 132 -32.13 -5.40 2.08
CA ASP A 132 -33.21 -5.81 2.98
C ASP A 132 -33.56 -4.64 3.93
N PRO A 133 -34.71 -3.95 3.73
CA PRO A 133 -35.12 -2.82 4.56
C PRO A 133 -35.32 -3.14 6.05
N ALA A 134 -35.52 -4.42 6.39
CA ALA A 134 -35.73 -4.87 7.77
C ALA A 134 -34.44 -5.11 8.54
N LYS A 135 -33.28 -5.08 7.84
CA LYS A 135 -31.98 -5.40 8.42
C LYS A 135 -31.04 -4.21 8.45
N THR A 136 -30.19 -4.18 9.46
CA THR A 136 -29.02 -3.32 9.52
C THR A 136 -27.92 -3.89 8.61
N TRP A 137 -26.97 -3.04 8.20
CA TRP A 137 -25.82 -3.49 7.43
C TRP A 137 -25.00 -4.57 8.17
N ARG A 138 -24.97 -4.52 9.52
CA ARG A 138 -24.27 -5.52 10.34
C ARG A 138 -24.92 -6.89 10.26
N GLN A 139 -26.24 -6.95 10.37
CA GLN A 139 -26.97 -8.20 10.25
C GLN A 139 -26.75 -8.84 8.88
N ILE A 140 -26.73 -8.04 7.81
CA ILE A 140 -26.42 -8.54 6.46
C ILE A 140 -24.97 -9.01 6.36
N ALA A 141 -24.01 -8.26 6.91
CA ALA A 141 -22.61 -8.64 6.92
C ALA A 141 -22.35 -9.92 7.73
N ASP A 142 -23.06 -10.09 8.87
CA ASP A 142 -22.97 -11.29 9.68
C ASP A 142 -23.57 -12.52 8.97
N GLU A 143 -24.63 -12.34 8.17
CA GLU A 143 -25.13 -13.41 7.29
C GLU A 143 -24.09 -13.82 6.25
N VAL A 144 -23.36 -12.85 5.64
CA VAL A 144 -22.32 -13.16 4.66
C VAL A 144 -21.16 -13.94 5.28
N LYS A 145 -20.82 -13.66 6.55
CA LYS A 145 -19.76 -14.38 7.27
C LYS A 145 -20.06 -15.88 7.48
N GLU A 146 -21.34 -16.25 7.47
CA GLU A 146 -21.75 -17.67 7.52
C GLU A 146 -21.72 -18.35 6.13
N GLU A 147 -21.54 -17.57 5.05
CA GLU A 147 -21.44 -18.06 3.67
C GLU A 147 -19.96 -18.26 3.29
N HIS A 148 -19.39 -19.42 3.57
CA HIS A 148 -17.99 -19.75 3.33
C HIS A 148 -17.83 -20.99 2.44
N PRO A 149 -16.64 -21.19 1.80
CA PRO A 149 -16.34 -22.44 1.10
C PRO A 149 -16.40 -23.66 2.03
N GLU A 150 -16.45 -24.84 1.40
CA GLU A 150 -16.23 -26.09 2.13
C GLU A 150 -14.84 -26.02 2.82
N PRO A 151 -14.75 -26.27 4.15
CA PRO A 151 -13.55 -25.95 4.93
C PRO A 151 -12.25 -26.59 4.44
N LEU A 152 -12.29 -27.84 3.99
CA LEU A 152 -11.13 -28.57 3.49
C LEU A 152 -10.73 -28.18 2.05
N ARG A 153 -11.58 -27.43 1.35
CA ARG A 153 -11.33 -26.91 -0.01
C ARG A 153 -11.01 -25.41 -0.05
N MET A 154 -10.57 -24.87 1.05
CA MET A 154 -10.33 -23.41 1.16
C MET A 154 -9.26 -22.91 0.17
N ILE A 155 -8.20 -23.68 -0.07
CA ILE A 155 -7.13 -23.34 -1.04
C ILE A 155 -7.70 -23.29 -2.46
N GLU A 156 -8.43 -24.31 -2.85
CA GLU A 156 -9.05 -24.42 -4.18
C GLU A 156 -10.08 -23.31 -4.40
N ALA A 157 -10.89 -23.00 -3.39
CA ALA A 157 -11.88 -21.93 -3.46
C ALA A 157 -11.22 -20.55 -3.68
N HIS A 158 -10.12 -20.25 -3.01
CA HIS A 158 -9.36 -19.03 -3.26
C HIS A 158 -8.78 -19.02 -4.67
N GLN A 159 -8.21 -20.15 -5.16
CA GLN A 159 -7.69 -20.24 -6.53
C GLN A 159 -8.78 -20.01 -7.58
N GLU A 160 -9.96 -20.58 -7.39
CA GLU A 160 -11.10 -20.33 -8.30
C GLU A 160 -11.46 -18.85 -8.41
N VAL A 161 -11.41 -18.10 -7.30
CA VAL A 161 -11.68 -16.66 -7.32
C VAL A 161 -10.52 -15.88 -7.94
N VAL A 162 -9.27 -16.28 -7.73
CA VAL A 162 -8.10 -15.71 -8.40
C VAL A 162 -8.19 -15.87 -9.91
N ASP A 163 -8.59 -17.05 -10.39
CA ASP A 163 -8.76 -17.32 -11.81
C ASP A 163 -9.91 -16.48 -12.42
N LYS A 164 -11.02 -16.34 -11.69
CA LYS A 164 -12.12 -15.43 -12.04
C LYS A 164 -11.65 -13.97 -12.09
N ALA A 165 -10.83 -13.53 -11.15
CA ALA A 165 -10.30 -12.16 -11.13
C ALA A 165 -9.43 -11.90 -12.36
N ARG A 166 -8.58 -12.85 -12.76
CA ARG A 166 -7.80 -12.76 -14.00
C ARG A 166 -8.69 -12.66 -15.24
N ALA A 167 -9.68 -13.55 -15.35
CA ALA A 167 -10.61 -13.53 -16.46
C ALA A 167 -11.39 -12.21 -16.54
N HIS A 168 -11.84 -11.67 -15.40
CA HIS A 168 -12.56 -10.40 -15.31
C HIS A 168 -11.68 -9.23 -15.75
N LEU A 169 -10.42 -9.17 -15.29
CA LEU A 169 -9.45 -8.14 -15.68
C LEU A 169 -9.26 -8.11 -17.19
N ILE A 170 -9.12 -9.27 -17.83
CA ILE A 170 -8.92 -9.41 -19.28
C ILE A 170 -10.21 -9.05 -20.05
N ALA A 171 -11.35 -9.59 -19.63
CA ALA A 171 -12.61 -9.38 -20.31
C ALA A 171 -13.08 -7.91 -20.32
N ASN A 172 -12.74 -7.16 -19.27
CA ASN A 172 -13.06 -5.75 -19.13
C ASN A 172 -11.93 -4.81 -19.57
N ASP A 173 -10.84 -5.35 -20.13
CA ASP A 173 -9.67 -4.58 -20.59
C ASP A 173 -9.19 -3.53 -19.55
N LEU A 174 -9.08 -3.95 -18.29
CA LEU A 174 -8.81 -3.04 -17.17
C LEU A 174 -7.35 -2.55 -17.13
N MET A 175 -6.40 -3.40 -17.49
CA MET A 175 -4.97 -3.11 -17.57
C MET A 175 -4.23 -4.17 -18.39
N SER A 176 -3.02 -3.85 -18.86
CA SER A 176 -2.20 -4.76 -19.66
C SER A 176 -1.46 -5.78 -18.79
N LEU A 177 -1.35 -7.01 -19.29
CA LEU A 177 -0.50 -8.09 -18.76
C LEU A 177 0.43 -8.61 -19.86
N PRO A 178 1.48 -7.85 -20.22
CA PRO A 178 2.31 -8.19 -21.38
C PRO A 178 3.36 -9.30 -21.11
N TRP A 179 3.38 -9.85 -19.92
CA TRP A 179 4.35 -10.88 -19.49
C TRP A 179 3.68 -12.25 -19.43
N LYS A 180 4.51 -13.29 -19.63
CA LYS A 180 4.12 -14.63 -19.29
C LYS A 180 4.17 -14.78 -17.78
N GLU A 181 3.01 -14.95 -17.16
CA GLU A 181 2.86 -14.86 -15.71
C GLU A 181 1.82 -15.87 -15.17
N THR A 182 1.90 -16.17 -13.89
CA THR A 182 0.89 -16.93 -13.15
C THR A 182 0.83 -16.47 -11.71
N CYS A 183 -0.33 -16.61 -11.09
CA CYS A 183 -0.53 -16.38 -9.67
C CYS A 183 -1.25 -17.58 -9.05
N THR A 184 -0.62 -18.19 -8.05
CA THR A 184 -1.11 -19.43 -7.44
C THR A 184 -1.42 -19.23 -5.97
N VAL A 185 -2.55 -19.76 -5.50
CA VAL A 185 -2.85 -19.85 -4.08
C VAL A 185 -2.15 -21.06 -3.49
N VAL A 186 -1.37 -20.84 -2.44
CA VAL A 186 -0.58 -21.90 -1.82
C VAL A 186 -0.84 -21.99 -0.32
N ARG A 187 -0.66 -23.18 0.22
CA ARG A 187 -0.73 -23.40 1.67
C ARG A 187 0.39 -22.65 2.37
N ARG A 188 0.05 -21.80 3.32
CA ARG A 188 1.03 -21.16 4.18
C ARG A 188 1.64 -22.18 5.13
N VAL A 189 2.96 -22.13 5.29
CA VAL A 189 3.64 -22.90 6.33
C VAL A 189 3.55 -22.06 7.62
N PRO A 190 2.91 -22.57 8.69
CA PRO A 190 2.83 -21.85 9.94
C PRO A 190 4.24 -21.61 10.51
N THR A 191 4.52 -20.37 10.90
CA THR A 191 5.72 -19.99 11.62
C THR A 191 5.31 -19.32 12.94
N ALA A 192 6.12 -19.54 14.00
CA ALA A 192 5.86 -18.92 15.30
C ALA A 192 5.71 -17.38 15.15
N GLY A 193 4.68 -16.82 15.76
CA GLY A 193 4.39 -15.38 15.71
C GLY A 193 3.58 -14.89 14.51
N ASN A 194 3.25 -15.75 13.53
CA ASN A 194 2.35 -15.39 12.46
C ASN A 194 0.89 -15.45 12.91
N ASN A 195 0.09 -14.46 12.49
CA ASN A 195 -1.35 -14.52 12.66
C ASN A 195 -1.89 -15.76 11.92
N PRO A 196 -2.63 -16.68 12.58
CA PRO A 196 -3.11 -17.91 11.97
C PRO A 196 -4.24 -17.69 10.95
N TYR A 197 -4.84 -16.51 10.90
CA TYR A 197 -6.01 -16.21 10.08
C TYR A 197 -5.68 -15.43 8.82
N TYR A 198 -4.66 -14.56 8.85
CA TYR A 198 -4.30 -13.77 7.68
C TYR A 198 -3.24 -14.44 6.83
N GLY A 199 -3.47 -14.40 5.51
CA GLY A 199 -2.50 -14.77 4.50
C GLY A 199 -1.42 -13.71 4.28
N ASN A 200 -0.53 -13.99 3.34
CA ASN A 200 0.42 -13.03 2.81
C ASN A 200 0.68 -13.30 1.33
N PHE A 201 1.08 -12.26 0.61
CA PHE A 201 1.44 -12.37 -0.80
C PHE A 201 2.96 -12.36 -0.99
N SER A 202 3.46 -13.18 -1.93
CA SER A 202 4.84 -13.18 -2.39
C SER A 202 4.88 -12.98 -3.91
N GLY A 203 5.35 -11.81 -4.33
CA GLY A 203 5.41 -11.45 -5.75
C GLY A 203 6.62 -11.99 -6.48
N ALA A 204 6.65 -11.78 -7.79
CA ALA A 204 7.69 -12.25 -8.70
C ALA A 204 9.10 -11.73 -8.37
N THR A 205 9.22 -10.61 -7.64
CA THR A 205 10.51 -10.10 -7.16
C THR A 205 11.17 -10.97 -6.09
N SER A 206 10.40 -11.78 -5.38
CA SER A 206 10.88 -12.67 -4.31
C SER A 206 10.86 -14.15 -4.72
N ARG A 207 10.43 -14.46 -5.94
CA ARG A 207 10.31 -15.81 -6.47
C ARG A 207 11.03 -15.94 -7.81
N PRO A 208 11.90 -16.94 -8.02
CA PRO A 208 12.49 -17.18 -9.32
C PRO A 208 11.39 -17.55 -10.33
N PRO A 209 11.54 -17.18 -11.61
CA PRO A 209 10.68 -17.65 -12.67
C PRO A 209 10.64 -19.18 -12.76
N LEU A 210 9.59 -19.73 -13.34
CA LEU A 210 9.55 -21.15 -13.71
C LEU A 210 10.59 -21.45 -14.80
N ALA A 211 10.85 -22.74 -15.04
CA ALA A 211 11.87 -23.19 -16.02
C ALA A 211 11.63 -22.64 -17.44
N ASP A 212 10.39 -22.35 -17.78
CA ASP A 212 9.97 -21.77 -19.07
C ASP A 212 9.93 -20.24 -19.10
N GLY A 213 10.48 -19.58 -18.07
CA GLY A 213 10.52 -18.13 -17.92
C GLY A 213 9.23 -17.49 -17.39
N THR A 214 8.19 -18.26 -17.03
CA THR A 214 6.94 -17.73 -16.49
C THR A 214 7.19 -17.08 -15.13
N LEU A 215 6.84 -15.78 -15.00
CA LEU A 215 6.89 -15.03 -13.75
C LEU A 215 5.77 -15.52 -12.83
N ARG A 216 6.04 -15.65 -11.53
CA ARG A 216 5.06 -16.21 -10.60
C ARG A 216 4.86 -15.37 -9.35
N GLY A 217 3.59 -15.20 -8.98
CA GLY A 217 3.16 -14.76 -7.66
C GLY A 217 2.56 -15.93 -6.87
N GLU A 218 2.62 -15.85 -5.56
CA GLU A 218 2.02 -16.83 -4.66
C GLU A 218 1.23 -16.11 -3.57
N TRP A 219 -0.07 -16.42 -3.48
CA TRP A 219 -0.89 -15.98 -2.36
C TRP A 219 -0.95 -17.09 -1.33
N HIS A 220 -0.34 -16.85 -0.18
CA HIS A 220 -0.23 -17.82 0.90
C HIS A 220 -1.40 -17.67 1.85
N ILE A 221 -2.25 -18.66 1.97
CA ILE A 221 -3.33 -18.71 2.95
C ILE A 221 -3.13 -19.84 3.95
N ASN A 222 -3.56 -19.60 5.20
CA ASN A 222 -3.53 -20.65 6.21
C ASN A 222 -4.59 -21.69 5.87
N PRO A 223 -4.25 -22.98 5.86
CA PRO A 223 -5.24 -24.02 5.64
C PRO A 223 -6.14 -24.18 6.86
N TYR A 224 -7.40 -24.58 6.63
CA TYR A 224 -8.26 -25.05 7.70
C TYR A 224 -7.69 -26.32 8.33
N ASP A 225 -7.76 -26.41 9.66
CA ASP A 225 -7.33 -27.60 10.39
C ASP A 225 -8.53 -28.14 11.23
N PRO A 226 -9.04 -29.32 10.89
CA PRO A 226 -10.15 -29.94 11.61
C PRO A 226 -9.80 -30.32 13.07
N ALA A 227 -8.51 -30.36 13.43
CA ALA A 227 -8.06 -30.65 14.79
C ALA A 227 -8.17 -29.44 15.72
N TRP A 228 -8.44 -28.23 15.22
CA TRP A 228 -8.71 -27.08 16.07
C TRP A 228 -9.96 -27.27 16.90
N ASP A 229 -10.01 -26.60 18.07
CA ASP A 229 -11.25 -26.50 18.83
C ASP A 229 -12.38 -25.81 18.03
N GLU A 230 -13.60 -25.96 18.49
CA GLU A 230 -14.81 -25.49 17.79
C GLU A 230 -14.79 -23.97 17.58
N GLN A 231 -14.38 -23.19 18.59
CA GLN A 231 -14.34 -21.73 18.50
C GLN A 231 -13.34 -21.29 17.45
N ARG A 232 -12.14 -21.87 17.45
CA ARG A 232 -11.10 -21.54 16.46
C ARG A 232 -11.49 -21.91 15.03
N ARG A 233 -12.17 -23.05 14.85
CA ARG A 233 -12.72 -23.43 13.54
C ARG A 233 -13.74 -22.43 13.05
N ARG A 234 -14.66 -22.01 13.93
CA ARG A 234 -15.68 -21.00 13.63
C ARG A 234 -15.05 -19.66 13.29
N ASP A 235 -14.14 -19.16 14.11
CA ASP A 235 -13.42 -17.90 13.87
C ASP A 235 -12.70 -17.91 12.52
N TYR A 236 -12.05 -19.02 12.17
CA TYR A 236 -11.39 -19.16 10.87
C TYR A 236 -12.38 -19.04 9.72
N LEU A 237 -13.53 -19.70 9.79
CA LEU A 237 -14.53 -19.67 8.71
C LEU A 237 -15.14 -18.30 8.51
N VAL A 238 -15.43 -17.59 9.60
CA VAL A 238 -15.94 -16.20 9.60
C VAL A 238 -14.94 -15.21 8.96
N GLU A 239 -13.64 -15.47 9.06
CA GLU A 239 -12.60 -14.64 8.45
C GLU A 239 -12.23 -15.09 7.01
N HIS A 240 -12.82 -16.20 6.54
CA HIS A 240 -12.64 -16.75 5.20
C HIS A 240 -13.98 -16.94 4.48
N ASP A 241 -14.94 -16.04 4.74
CA ASP A 241 -16.21 -16.00 4.04
C ASP A 241 -16.03 -15.63 2.55
N TRP A 242 -17.02 -15.94 1.73
CA TRP A 242 -16.97 -15.61 0.30
C TRP A 242 -16.78 -14.11 0.04
N GLY A 243 -17.28 -13.24 0.92
CA GLY A 243 -17.08 -11.80 0.80
C GLY A 243 -15.62 -11.42 0.94
N VAL A 244 -14.93 -11.93 1.97
CA VAL A 244 -13.49 -11.71 2.15
C VAL A 244 -12.71 -12.25 0.96
N ILE A 245 -13.00 -13.46 0.49
CA ILE A 245 -12.28 -14.08 -0.63
C ILE A 245 -12.44 -13.27 -1.92
N TYR A 246 -13.68 -12.88 -2.29
CA TYR A 246 -13.93 -12.08 -3.49
C TYR A 246 -13.34 -10.67 -3.42
N VAL A 247 -13.22 -10.08 -2.24
CA VAL A 247 -12.65 -8.75 -2.05
C VAL A 247 -11.12 -8.78 -2.01
N THR A 248 -10.54 -9.77 -1.32
CA THR A 248 -9.09 -9.83 -1.16
C THR A 248 -8.35 -10.46 -2.35
N ALA A 249 -8.99 -11.30 -3.14
CA ALA A 249 -8.36 -11.88 -4.33
C ALA A 249 -7.91 -10.79 -5.34
N PRO A 250 -8.74 -9.80 -5.74
CA PRO A 250 -8.28 -8.68 -6.54
C PRO A 250 -7.19 -7.84 -5.86
N HIS A 251 -7.23 -7.68 -4.54
CA HIS A 251 -6.22 -6.95 -3.79
C HIS A 251 -4.85 -7.60 -3.88
N GLU A 252 -4.78 -8.89 -3.60
CA GLU A 252 -3.52 -9.64 -3.53
C GLU A 252 -2.99 -10.04 -4.90
N THR A 253 -3.89 -10.33 -5.84
CA THR A 253 -3.53 -11.01 -7.08
C THR A 253 -3.79 -10.16 -8.33
N TYR A 254 -4.73 -10.59 -9.19
CA TYR A 254 -5.02 -9.94 -10.47
C TYR A 254 -5.83 -8.64 -10.28
N GLY A 255 -5.23 -7.57 -10.73
CA GLY A 255 -5.58 -6.19 -10.44
C GLY A 255 -4.62 -5.57 -9.43
N GLY A 256 -4.38 -6.22 -8.29
CA GLY A 256 -3.64 -5.72 -7.13
C GLY A 256 -2.14 -5.98 -7.14
N HIS A 257 -1.63 -6.53 -6.03
CA HIS A 257 -0.19 -6.66 -5.77
C HIS A 257 0.56 -7.47 -6.82
N HIS A 258 -0.01 -8.58 -7.32
CA HIS A 258 0.64 -9.38 -8.35
C HIS A 258 0.96 -8.54 -9.59
N VAL A 259 -0.04 -7.85 -10.13
CA VAL A 259 0.13 -7.02 -11.32
C VAL A 259 1.05 -5.83 -11.04
N GLN A 260 0.87 -5.15 -9.91
CA GLN A 260 1.71 -4.01 -9.50
C GLN A 260 3.19 -4.40 -9.43
N ILE A 261 3.51 -5.57 -8.85
CA ILE A 261 4.90 -6.05 -8.73
C ILE A 261 5.47 -6.42 -10.10
N LEU A 262 4.67 -6.98 -11.03
CA LEU A 262 5.13 -7.23 -12.39
C LEU A 262 5.53 -5.92 -13.10
N TYR A 263 4.75 -4.87 -12.99
CA TYR A 263 5.12 -3.55 -13.52
C TYR A 263 6.35 -2.97 -12.83
N GLN A 264 6.42 -3.06 -11.49
CA GLN A 264 7.53 -2.55 -10.70
C GLN A 264 8.86 -3.18 -11.09
N MET A 265 8.91 -4.52 -11.23
CA MET A 265 10.17 -5.22 -11.59
C MET A 265 10.67 -4.90 -12.99
N HIS A 266 9.81 -4.42 -13.88
CA HIS A 266 10.17 -4.01 -15.24
C HIS A 266 10.35 -2.48 -15.36
N ASN A 267 10.32 -1.74 -14.26
CA ASN A 267 10.56 -0.30 -14.31
C ASN A 267 12.03 -0.04 -14.69
N PRO A 268 12.32 0.82 -15.70
CA PRO A 268 13.69 1.08 -16.15
C PRO A 268 14.54 1.87 -15.13
N ARG A 269 13.89 2.50 -14.14
CA ARG A 269 14.57 3.29 -13.12
C ARG A 269 14.79 2.46 -11.87
N VAL A 270 16.06 2.19 -11.52
CA VAL A 270 16.43 1.24 -10.45
C VAL A 270 15.81 1.57 -9.09
N LEU A 271 15.66 2.86 -8.74
CA LEU A 271 15.02 3.25 -7.49
C LEU A 271 13.54 2.83 -7.48
N ARG A 272 12.81 3.12 -8.56
CA ARG A 272 11.38 2.78 -8.71
C ARG A 272 11.17 1.26 -8.85
N GLN A 273 12.16 0.55 -9.38
CA GLN A 273 12.16 -0.91 -9.47
C GLN A 273 12.32 -1.57 -8.08
N ARG A 274 13.17 -0.99 -7.22
CA ARG A 274 13.60 -1.62 -5.97
C ARG A 274 12.91 -1.08 -4.72
N GLN A 275 12.20 0.04 -4.83
CA GLN A 275 11.55 0.70 -3.69
C GLN A 275 10.07 0.93 -3.98
N SER A 276 9.27 0.89 -2.91
CA SER A 276 7.85 1.21 -2.94
C SER A 276 7.43 1.89 -1.65
N THR A 277 6.27 2.54 -1.68
CA THR A 277 5.63 3.10 -0.48
C THR A 277 4.29 2.41 -0.24
N PRO A 278 3.91 2.15 1.03
CA PRO A 278 2.58 1.62 1.35
C PRO A 278 1.44 2.51 0.84
N MET A 279 1.67 3.84 0.71
CA MET A 279 0.69 4.74 0.10
C MET A 279 0.33 4.36 -1.34
N PHE A 280 1.27 3.79 -2.09
CA PHE A 280 0.96 3.31 -3.42
C PHE A 280 0.58 1.83 -3.42
N SER A 281 1.39 0.95 -2.85
CA SER A 281 1.16 -0.50 -2.94
C SER A 281 -0.15 -0.94 -2.28
N GLU A 282 -0.39 -0.53 -1.04
CA GLU A 282 -1.62 -0.87 -0.33
C GLU A 282 -2.81 -0.05 -0.83
N GLY A 283 -2.55 1.22 -1.18
CA GLY A 283 -3.56 2.07 -1.83
C GLY A 283 -4.03 1.50 -3.16
N TRP A 284 -3.13 0.95 -3.96
CA TRP A 284 -3.43 0.24 -5.20
C TRP A 284 -4.26 -1.03 -4.96
N GLY A 285 -3.89 -1.85 -3.97
CA GLY A 285 -4.66 -3.02 -3.58
C GLY A 285 -6.10 -2.65 -3.21
N LEU A 286 -6.27 -1.67 -2.32
CA LEU A 286 -7.60 -1.22 -1.90
C LEU A 286 -8.39 -0.55 -3.03
N TYR A 287 -7.72 0.19 -3.91
CA TYR A 287 -8.34 0.74 -5.12
C TYR A 287 -8.91 -0.36 -6.02
N ASN A 288 -8.22 -1.50 -6.15
CA ASN A 288 -8.71 -2.62 -6.95
C ASN A 288 -9.89 -3.34 -6.31
N GLU A 289 -10.02 -3.40 -4.98
CA GLU A 289 -11.23 -3.89 -4.32
C GLU A 289 -12.47 -3.08 -4.79
N GLN A 290 -12.32 -1.76 -4.88
CA GLN A 290 -13.39 -0.89 -5.39
C GLN A 290 -13.57 -1.00 -6.90
N LEU A 291 -12.50 -0.98 -7.69
CA LEU A 291 -12.54 -1.11 -9.15
C LEU A 291 -13.29 -2.37 -9.58
N PHE A 292 -12.98 -3.50 -8.98
CA PHE A 292 -13.63 -4.77 -9.29
C PHE A 292 -15.10 -4.78 -8.86
N THR A 293 -15.46 -4.06 -7.80
CA THR A 293 -16.86 -3.82 -7.44
C THR A 293 -17.58 -2.95 -8.51
N GLU A 294 -16.95 -1.86 -8.93
CA GLU A 294 -17.49 -0.94 -9.95
C GLU A 294 -17.68 -1.62 -11.31
N THR A 295 -16.80 -2.56 -11.66
CA THR A 295 -16.82 -3.26 -12.95
C THR A 295 -17.63 -4.56 -12.95
N GLY A 296 -18.29 -4.91 -11.84
CA GLY A 296 -19.24 -6.02 -11.77
C GLY A 296 -18.64 -7.40 -11.45
N PHE A 297 -17.47 -7.44 -10.82
CA PHE A 297 -16.86 -8.70 -10.38
C PHE A 297 -17.58 -9.35 -9.20
N MET A 298 -18.13 -8.54 -8.29
CA MET A 298 -18.78 -9.05 -7.08
C MET A 298 -20.08 -9.78 -7.44
N PRO A 299 -20.27 -11.03 -6.99
CA PRO A 299 -21.36 -11.89 -7.43
C PRO A 299 -22.73 -11.50 -6.88
N SER A 300 -22.80 -10.66 -5.84
CA SER A 300 -24.07 -10.24 -5.24
C SER A 300 -23.95 -8.88 -4.54
N GLU A 301 -25.10 -8.24 -4.27
CA GLU A 301 -25.16 -7.00 -3.49
C GLU A 301 -24.67 -7.21 -2.04
N LYS A 302 -24.90 -8.39 -1.45
CA LYS A 302 -24.36 -8.72 -0.11
C LYS A 302 -22.83 -8.72 -0.11
N ILE A 303 -22.18 -9.28 -1.14
CA ILE A 303 -20.72 -9.26 -1.27
C ILE A 303 -20.20 -7.83 -1.50
N LYS A 304 -20.93 -6.99 -2.25
CA LYS A 304 -20.59 -5.55 -2.37
C LYS A 304 -20.70 -4.84 -1.02
N LEU A 305 -21.69 -5.16 -0.20
CA LEU A 305 -21.82 -4.62 1.17
C LEU A 305 -20.62 -5.05 2.02
N ARG A 306 -20.17 -6.30 1.89
CA ARG A 306 -18.99 -6.81 2.58
C ARG A 306 -17.73 -6.04 2.16
N GLN A 307 -17.59 -5.70 0.87
CA GLN A 307 -16.50 -4.83 0.39
C GLN A 307 -16.54 -3.44 1.05
N LEU A 308 -17.70 -2.83 1.19
CA LEU A 308 -17.84 -1.56 1.91
C LEU A 308 -17.45 -1.68 3.39
N GLN A 309 -17.81 -2.77 4.06
CA GLN A 309 -17.38 -3.03 5.44
C GLN A 309 -15.86 -3.18 5.53
N LEU A 310 -15.23 -3.88 4.58
CA LEU A 310 -13.78 -4.00 4.54
C LEU A 310 -13.11 -2.64 4.22
N ARG A 311 -13.73 -1.76 3.42
CA ARG A 311 -13.29 -0.38 3.23
C ARG A 311 -13.42 0.45 4.52
N LEU A 312 -14.51 0.26 5.29
CA LEU A 312 -14.68 0.89 6.61
C LEU A 312 -13.55 0.49 7.57
N TRP A 313 -13.15 -0.78 7.58
CA TRP A 313 -11.97 -1.24 8.32
C TRP A 313 -10.71 -0.45 7.93
N ARG A 314 -10.41 -0.33 6.61
CA ARG A 314 -9.21 0.40 6.16
C ARG A 314 -9.27 1.88 6.53
N ASN A 315 -10.47 2.45 6.63
CA ASN A 315 -10.64 3.81 7.14
C ASN A 315 -10.40 3.86 8.66
N ALA A 316 -10.91 2.91 9.44
CA ALA A 316 -10.63 2.79 10.87
C ALA A 316 -9.11 2.70 11.14
N ARG A 317 -8.32 2.08 10.24
CA ARG A 317 -6.85 2.06 10.30
C ARG A 317 -6.26 3.47 10.37
N VAL A 318 -6.79 4.42 9.61
CA VAL A 318 -6.34 5.82 9.67
C VAL A 318 -6.64 6.42 11.02
N ILE A 319 -7.86 6.20 11.55
CA ILE A 319 -8.29 6.72 12.85
C ILE A 319 -7.40 6.16 13.95
N TYR A 320 -7.23 4.84 14.06
CA TYR A 320 -6.48 4.31 15.18
C TYR A 320 -4.95 4.50 15.05
N ASP A 321 -4.38 4.54 13.84
CA ASP A 321 -2.96 4.84 13.64
C ASP A 321 -2.66 6.27 14.11
N VAL A 322 -3.36 7.28 13.56
CA VAL A 322 -3.21 8.69 14.01
C VAL A 322 -3.52 8.79 15.51
N GLY A 323 -4.66 8.22 15.94
CA GLY A 323 -5.16 8.37 17.30
C GLY A 323 -4.18 7.85 18.35
N MET A 324 -3.67 6.65 18.16
CA MET A 324 -2.70 6.05 19.09
C MET A 324 -1.37 6.78 19.06
N GLN A 325 -0.82 7.05 17.86
CA GLN A 325 0.49 7.69 17.73
C GLN A 325 0.55 9.13 18.27
N THR A 326 -0.60 9.79 18.37
CA THR A 326 -0.73 11.17 18.91
C THR A 326 -1.35 11.21 20.31
N GLY A 327 -1.63 10.07 20.92
CA GLY A 327 -2.21 9.98 22.27
C GLY A 327 -3.70 10.33 22.37
N ARG A 328 -4.42 10.42 21.23
CA ARG A 328 -5.88 10.66 21.20
C ARG A 328 -6.70 9.41 21.51
N LEU A 329 -6.14 8.23 21.23
CA LEU A 329 -6.74 6.94 21.53
C LEU A 329 -5.76 6.07 22.32
N THR A 330 -6.30 5.36 23.30
CA THR A 330 -5.62 4.22 23.91
C THR A 330 -5.71 2.99 23.00
N ARG A 331 -4.86 1.98 23.25
CA ARG A 331 -4.95 0.67 22.58
C ARG A 331 -6.35 0.06 22.69
N GLU A 332 -6.94 0.07 23.89
CA GLU A 332 -8.26 -0.50 24.11
C GLU A 332 -9.37 0.26 23.35
N GLN A 333 -9.31 1.59 23.30
CA GLN A 333 -10.27 2.38 22.51
C GLN A 333 -10.15 2.07 20.99
N ALA A 334 -8.96 1.81 20.49
CA ALA A 334 -8.75 1.37 19.10
C ALA A 334 -9.36 -0.02 18.86
N ILE A 335 -9.21 -0.96 19.81
CA ILE A 335 -9.84 -2.28 19.73
C ILE A 335 -11.38 -2.16 19.74
N VAL A 336 -11.93 -1.35 20.64
CA VAL A 336 -13.39 -1.09 20.71
C VAL A 336 -13.90 -0.45 19.41
N LEU A 337 -13.16 0.46 18.80
CA LEU A 337 -13.52 0.99 17.47
C LEU A 337 -13.65 -0.15 16.44
N MET A 338 -12.73 -1.09 16.45
CA MET A 338 -12.74 -2.22 15.50
C MET A 338 -13.87 -3.22 15.80
N THR A 339 -14.10 -3.57 17.04
CA THR A 339 -15.17 -4.52 17.42
C THR A 339 -16.55 -3.90 17.25
N ASP A 340 -16.78 -2.72 17.83
CA ASP A 340 -18.12 -2.14 17.95
C ASP A 340 -18.54 -1.34 16.71
N LYS A 341 -17.61 -0.74 15.99
CA LYS A 341 -17.94 0.09 14.83
C LYS A 341 -17.67 -0.59 13.49
N VAL A 342 -16.70 -1.48 13.40
CA VAL A 342 -16.38 -2.21 12.15
C VAL A 342 -16.97 -3.63 12.16
N GLY A 343 -17.08 -4.27 13.33
CA GLY A 343 -17.63 -5.63 13.48
C GLY A 343 -16.58 -6.74 13.35
N PHE A 344 -15.37 -6.48 13.84
CA PHE A 344 -14.30 -7.47 13.91
C PHE A 344 -14.42 -8.34 15.15
N LEU A 345 -13.91 -9.56 15.07
CA LEU A 345 -13.65 -10.38 16.23
C LEU A 345 -12.56 -9.73 17.11
N ARG A 346 -12.68 -9.85 18.43
CA ARG A 346 -11.77 -9.15 19.34
C ARG A 346 -10.31 -9.51 19.12
N TRP A 347 -9.97 -10.79 18.96
CA TRP A 347 -8.59 -11.21 18.72
C TRP A 347 -8.02 -10.64 17.40
N ALA A 348 -8.85 -10.50 16.36
CA ALA A 348 -8.46 -9.89 15.09
C ALA A 348 -8.21 -8.39 15.25
N ALA A 349 -9.07 -7.69 15.99
CA ALA A 349 -8.91 -6.30 16.35
C ALA A 349 -7.62 -6.05 17.17
N GLU A 350 -7.32 -6.91 18.14
CA GLU A 350 -6.08 -6.86 18.93
C GLU A 350 -4.85 -7.01 18.04
N SER A 351 -4.82 -8.00 17.17
CA SER A 351 -3.72 -8.23 16.22
C SER A 351 -3.49 -7.04 15.28
N GLU A 352 -4.57 -6.43 14.76
CA GLU A 352 -4.52 -5.25 13.91
C GLU A 352 -3.93 -4.04 14.64
N VAL A 353 -4.44 -3.75 15.82
CA VAL A 353 -4.04 -2.60 16.64
C VAL A 353 -2.57 -2.74 17.09
N ASP A 354 -2.14 -3.93 17.51
CA ASP A 354 -0.75 -4.20 17.88
C ASP A 354 0.20 -4.06 16.68
N SER A 355 -0.24 -4.51 15.51
CA SER A 355 0.52 -4.33 14.27
C SER A 355 0.67 -2.86 13.89
N ALA A 356 -0.33 -2.02 14.15
CA ALA A 356 -0.26 -0.58 13.90
C ALA A 356 0.67 0.14 14.88
N LEU A 357 0.63 -0.23 16.15
CA LEU A 357 1.58 0.28 17.15
C LEU A 357 3.03 -0.01 16.77
N ALA A 358 3.30 -1.20 16.23
CA ALA A 358 4.63 -1.61 15.79
C ALA A 358 5.10 -0.92 14.49
N ARG A 359 4.18 -0.37 13.69
CA ARG A 359 4.46 0.22 12.37
C ARG A 359 3.76 1.57 12.17
N PRO A 360 4.15 2.62 12.90
CA PRO A 360 3.52 3.93 12.81
C PRO A 360 3.43 4.46 11.37
N GLY A 361 2.25 4.92 10.97
CA GLY A 361 2.01 5.50 9.65
C GLY A 361 1.93 4.48 8.50
N TYR A 362 2.14 3.18 8.72
CA TYR A 362 2.01 2.18 7.66
C TYR A 362 0.55 1.98 7.22
N PHE A 363 -0.34 1.83 8.21
CA PHE A 363 -1.72 1.42 7.96
C PHE A 363 -2.59 2.52 7.31
N ILE A 364 -2.18 3.79 7.43
CA ILE A 364 -2.86 4.86 6.69
C ILE A 364 -2.67 4.73 5.17
N GLY A 365 -1.64 3.99 4.73
CA GLY A 365 -1.32 3.77 3.32
C GLY A 365 -2.46 3.19 2.50
N TYR A 366 -3.27 2.33 3.10
CA TYR A 366 -4.41 1.70 2.43
C TYR A 366 -5.46 2.71 1.99
N TYR A 367 -6.13 3.33 2.95
CA TYR A 367 -7.25 4.23 2.66
C TYR A 367 -6.79 5.54 2.01
N MET A 368 -5.74 6.15 2.52
CA MET A 368 -5.21 7.38 1.97
C MET A 368 -4.66 7.18 0.55
N GLY A 369 -3.96 6.07 0.33
CA GLY A 369 -3.44 5.73 -1.00
C GLY A 369 -4.55 5.52 -2.01
N MET A 370 -5.59 4.74 -1.68
CA MET A 370 -6.78 4.59 -2.51
C MET A 370 -7.43 5.94 -2.82
N SER A 371 -7.62 6.77 -1.80
CA SER A 371 -8.23 8.10 -1.95
C SER A 371 -7.46 8.98 -2.94
N GLU A 372 -6.14 8.98 -2.88
CA GLU A 372 -5.29 9.73 -3.82
C GLU A 372 -5.32 9.14 -5.24
N ILE A 373 -5.36 7.81 -5.38
CA ILE A 373 -5.50 7.16 -6.70
C ILE A 373 -6.86 7.49 -7.33
N LEU A 374 -7.94 7.49 -6.55
CA LEU A 374 -9.26 7.89 -7.04
C LEU A 374 -9.28 9.35 -7.50
N LYS A 375 -8.67 10.26 -6.74
CA LYS A 375 -8.53 11.68 -7.15
C LYS A 375 -7.73 11.81 -8.45
N MET A 376 -6.62 11.08 -8.59
CA MET A 376 -5.82 11.06 -9.82
C MET A 376 -6.62 10.52 -11.00
N ARG A 377 -7.45 9.48 -10.81
CA ARG A 377 -8.31 8.90 -11.85
C ARG A 377 -9.32 9.95 -12.38
N GLU A 378 -9.98 10.65 -11.48
CA GLU A 378 -10.96 11.67 -11.86
C GLU A 378 -10.30 12.88 -12.54
N GLU A 379 -9.14 13.32 -12.04
CA GLU A 379 -8.40 14.41 -12.68
C GLU A 379 -7.87 14.01 -14.06
N TYR A 380 -7.33 12.81 -14.19
CA TYR A 380 -6.88 12.26 -15.47
C TYR A 380 -8.06 12.14 -16.47
N ARG A 381 -9.20 11.62 -16.00
CA ARG A 381 -10.45 11.54 -16.79
C ARG A 381 -10.91 12.91 -17.28
N ALA A 382 -10.92 13.90 -16.40
CA ALA A 382 -11.33 15.25 -16.75
C ALA A 382 -10.42 15.87 -17.84
N ARG A 383 -9.12 15.62 -17.80
CA ARG A 383 -8.16 16.13 -18.80
C ARG A 383 -8.21 15.37 -20.13
N ARG A 384 -8.48 14.06 -20.09
CA ARG A 384 -8.55 13.21 -21.28
C ARG A 384 -9.90 13.30 -22.00
N GLY A 385 -10.96 13.72 -21.30
CA GLY A 385 -12.32 13.81 -21.85
C GLY A 385 -12.78 12.49 -22.49
N ALA A 386 -13.26 12.55 -23.73
CA ALA A 386 -13.74 11.38 -24.46
C ALA A 386 -12.66 10.32 -24.78
N ALA A 387 -11.39 10.67 -24.71
CA ALA A 387 -10.28 9.73 -24.93
C ALA A 387 -9.86 8.94 -23.68
N PHE A 388 -10.53 9.16 -22.53
CA PHE A 388 -10.23 8.44 -21.29
C PHE A 388 -10.61 6.97 -21.41
N THR A 389 -9.68 6.08 -21.00
CA THR A 389 -9.97 4.67 -20.72
C THR A 389 -9.33 4.28 -19.38
N LEU A 390 -9.97 3.33 -18.68
CA LEU A 390 -9.38 2.78 -17.43
C LEU A 390 -8.03 2.14 -17.70
N LYS A 391 -7.90 1.39 -18.78
CA LYS A 391 -6.65 0.73 -19.16
C LYS A 391 -5.50 1.71 -19.36
N GLU A 392 -5.71 2.79 -20.12
CA GLU A 392 -4.67 3.80 -20.32
C GLU A 392 -4.22 4.41 -18.99
N PHE A 393 -5.18 4.74 -18.13
CA PHE A 393 -4.90 5.27 -16.81
C PHE A 393 -4.07 4.30 -15.98
N HIS A 394 -4.51 3.04 -15.85
CA HIS A 394 -3.83 2.03 -15.05
C HIS A 394 -2.43 1.71 -15.57
N ASP A 395 -2.29 1.50 -16.88
CA ASP A 395 -1.01 1.18 -17.51
C ASP A 395 0.01 2.31 -17.30
N LYS A 396 -0.41 3.56 -17.42
CA LYS A 396 0.45 4.73 -17.15
C LYS A 396 0.81 4.82 -15.67
N LEU A 397 -0.18 4.69 -14.79
CA LEU A 397 0.00 4.78 -13.34
C LEU A 397 1.03 3.74 -12.86
N LEU A 398 0.87 2.48 -13.25
CA LEU A 398 1.73 1.38 -12.85
C LEU A 398 3.15 1.50 -13.42
N LYS A 399 3.30 1.98 -14.68
CA LYS A 399 4.62 2.23 -15.30
C LYS A 399 5.42 3.35 -14.62
N ILE A 400 4.76 4.33 -14.02
CA ILE A 400 5.42 5.39 -13.25
C ILE A 400 6.18 4.82 -12.07
N GLY A 401 5.59 3.85 -11.36
CA GLY A 401 6.19 3.19 -10.20
C GLY A 401 5.50 3.53 -8.88
N SER A 402 5.81 2.74 -7.85
CA SER A 402 5.14 2.72 -6.55
C SER A 402 5.67 3.81 -5.60
N MET A 403 5.61 5.06 -6.02
CA MET A 403 6.07 6.24 -5.28
C MET A 403 4.93 6.88 -4.45
N PRO A 404 5.22 7.86 -3.56
CA PRO A 404 4.18 8.66 -2.94
C PRO A 404 3.24 9.28 -3.98
N PRO A 405 1.92 9.25 -3.76
CA PRO A 405 0.92 9.67 -4.75
C PRO A 405 1.14 11.06 -5.35
N ALA A 406 1.67 12.00 -4.57
CA ALA A 406 1.99 13.34 -5.06
C ALA A 406 3.03 13.32 -6.21
N LEU A 407 4.06 12.46 -6.10
CA LEU A 407 5.07 12.31 -7.17
C LEU A 407 4.49 11.57 -8.38
N VAL A 408 3.69 10.55 -8.13
CA VAL A 408 3.02 9.81 -9.21
C VAL A 408 2.09 10.75 -9.99
N ARG A 409 1.31 11.58 -9.30
CA ARG A 409 0.40 12.56 -9.91
C ARG A 409 1.14 13.57 -10.79
N GLU A 410 2.29 14.07 -10.33
CA GLU A 410 3.10 15.03 -11.08
C GLU A 410 3.59 14.44 -12.41
N VAL A 411 4.05 13.18 -12.39
CA VAL A 411 4.48 12.47 -13.60
C VAL A 411 3.29 12.14 -14.51
N LEU A 412 2.20 11.63 -13.94
CA LEU A 412 1.00 11.17 -14.66
C LEU A 412 0.35 12.31 -15.46
N LEU A 413 0.29 13.50 -14.87
CA LEU A 413 -0.41 14.65 -15.44
C LEU A 413 0.49 15.56 -16.30
N ARG A 414 1.78 15.22 -16.40
CA ARG A 414 2.71 15.98 -17.23
C ARG A 414 2.39 15.77 -18.72
N GLY A 415 2.13 16.84 -19.42
CA GLY A 415 1.91 16.82 -20.88
C GLY A 415 0.52 16.36 -21.33
N ILE A 416 -0.46 16.44 -20.43
CA ILE A 416 -1.88 16.20 -20.72
C ILE A 416 -2.65 17.53 -20.67
#